data_cc3ecfa9642421f5155997b293ce845e
#
_entry.id   cc3ecfa9642421f5155997b293ce845e
#
_cell.length_a   1.000
_cell.length_b   1.000
_cell.length_c   1.000
_cell.angle_alpha   90.00
_cell.angle_beta   90.00
_cell.angle_gamma   90.00
#
_symmetry.space_group_name_H-M   'P 1'
#
loop_
_entity.id
_entity.type
_entity.pdbx_description
1 polymer ?
#
loop_
_entity_poly.entity_id
_entity_poly.type
_entity_poly.pdbx_seq_one_letter_code
_entity_poly.pdbx_strand_id
1 'polypeptide(L)'
;MSRPVALIGPQGAGKTTLAELLVEHRGYRRHGIADGIRRVLQMAYRDGVAKGETIELQRFSGKVTLTGRELMQEIGMAVRDVDLHFWLRVWSQGYSELWQAGVPVVVDDVRLPSEVQMLRVLEPKIIVVRVHADAEVRRERRAGVYTGNGDITETGWEGAAFDATIDTTAVTVQEAYAALVAAIDGGSENV
;
A
#
# COMPACT_ATOMS: atom_id res chain seq x y z
N MET A 1 -12.54 17.68 -8.31
CA MET A 1 -11.61 17.08 -7.30
C MET A 1 -11.04 15.81 -7.91
N SER A 2 -9.73 15.60 -7.89
CA SER A 2 -9.11 14.37 -8.44
C SER A 2 -9.59 13.15 -7.67
N ARG A 3 -9.79 12.01 -8.37
CA ARG A 3 -10.28 10.77 -7.76
C ARG A 3 -9.21 10.17 -6.84
N PRO A 4 -9.56 9.60 -5.68
CA PRO A 4 -8.64 8.80 -4.90
C PRO A 4 -8.17 7.56 -5.69
N VAL A 5 -6.94 7.11 -5.43
CA VAL A 5 -6.30 6.00 -6.14
C VAL A 5 -5.82 4.95 -5.16
N ALA A 6 -6.11 3.69 -5.43
CA ALA A 6 -5.53 2.55 -4.74
C ALA A 6 -4.63 1.78 -5.72
N LEU A 7 -3.37 1.56 -5.37
CA LEU A 7 -2.42 0.77 -6.13
C LEU A 7 -2.28 -0.61 -5.50
N ILE A 8 -2.56 -1.65 -6.28
CA ILE A 8 -2.49 -3.04 -5.84
C ILE A 8 -1.53 -3.83 -6.74
N GLY A 9 -0.93 -4.90 -6.23
CA GLY A 9 -0.02 -5.74 -7.00
C GLY A 9 1.22 -6.15 -6.20
N PRO A 10 2.09 -6.98 -6.77
CA PRO A 10 3.23 -7.57 -6.08
C PRO A 10 4.26 -6.52 -5.67
N GLN A 11 5.11 -6.91 -4.73
CA GLN A 11 6.23 -6.07 -4.30
C GLN A 11 7.26 -5.95 -5.44
N GLY A 12 7.85 -4.73 -5.61
CA GLY A 12 8.79 -4.45 -6.70
C GLY A 12 8.13 -4.07 -8.03
N ALA A 13 6.79 -4.08 -8.12
CA ALA A 13 6.07 -3.66 -9.33
C ALA A 13 6.06 -2.14 -9.60
N GLY A 14 6.59 -1.29 -8.67
CA GLY A 14 6.68 0.15 -8.89
C GLY A 14 5.55 0.98 -8.27
N LYS A 15 4.67 0.39 -7.44
CA LYS A 15 3.54 1.10 -6.79
C LYS A 15 3.97 2.37 -6.06
N THR A 16 4.98 2.27 -5.21
CA THR A 16 5.48 3.41 -4.42
C THR A 16 6.04 4.51 -5.30
N THR A 17 6.80 4.18 -6.34
CA THR A 17 7.33 5.15 -7.30
C THR A 17 6.19 5.90 -8.01
N LEU A 18 5.16 5.19 -8.45
CA LEU A 18 3.99 5.82 -9.09
C LEU A 18 3.20 6.69 -8.10
N ALA A 19 3.08 6.26 -6.85
CA ALA A 19 2.44 7.07 -5.80
C ALA A 19 3.22 8.36 -5.50
N GLU A 20 4.55 8.29 -5.45
CA GLU A 20 5.44 9.45 -5.26
C GLU A 20 5.29 10.45 -6.40
N LEU A 21 5.20 9.99 -7.65
CA LEU A 21 4.97 10.87 -8.81
C LEU A 21 3.58 11.54 -8.76
N LEU A 22 2.53 10.85 -8.29
CA LEU A 22 1.23 11.48 -8.06
C LEU A 22 1.30 12.57 -6.98
N VAL A 23 2.08 12.35 -5.92
CA VAL A 23 2.31 13.36 -4.88
C VAL A 23 3.04 14.57 -5.46
N GLU A 24 4.12 14.34 -6.20
CA GLU A 24 4.97 15.39 -6.76
C GLU A 24 4.26 16.23 -7.83
N HIS A 25 3.55 15.57 -8.76
CA HIS A 25 3.05 16.25 -9.96
C HIS A 25 1.56 16.58 -9.92
N ARG A 26 0.77 15.93 -9.05
CA ARG A 26 -0.69 16.11 -9.03
C ARG A 26 -1.25 16.46 -7.64
N GLY A 27 -0.38 16.73 -6.67
CA GLY A 27 -0.77 17.17 -5.32
C GLY A 27 -1.50 16.11 -4.49
N TYR A 28 -1.34 14.83 -4.83
CA TYR A 28 -1.86 13.77 -4.00
C TYR A 28 -1.18 13.71 -2.63
N ARG A 29 -1.89 13.21 -1.65
CA ARG A 29 -1.32 12.78 -0.38
C ARG A 29 -1.25 11.25 -0.36
N ARG A 30 -0.05 10.72 -0.13
CA ARG A 30 0.11 9.31 0.17
C ARG A 30 -0.43 9.02 1.57
N HIS A 31 -1.40 8.11 1.67
CA HIS A 31 -2.02 7.70 2.92
C HIS A 31 -2.25 6.19 2.89
N GLY A 32 -1.29 5.43 3.42
CA GLY A 32 -1.28 3.97 3.39
C GLY A 32 -2.07 3.35 4.54
N ILE A 33 -2.59 2.13 4.33
CA ILE A 33 -3.27 1.34 5.37
C ILE A 33 -2.28 1.02 6.51
N ALA A 34 -1.02 0.71 6.16
CA ALA A 34 0.04 0.44 7.14
C ALA A 34 0.51 1.68 7.92
N ASP A 35 0.04 2.89 7.60
CA ASP A 35 0.40 4.09 8.39
C ASP A 35 -0.16 4.00 9.80
N GLY A 36 -1.30 3.32 9.99
CA GLY A 36 -1.83 3.00 11.32
C GLY A 36 -0.87 2.16 12.15
N ILE A 37 -0.27 1.14 11.54
CA ILE A 37 0.73 0.27 12.20
C ILE A 37 1.98 1.08 12.55
N ARG A 38 2.49 1.91 11.62
CA ARG A 38 3.65 2.78 11.85
C ARG A 38 3.40 3.74 13.01
N ARG A 39 2.20 4.32 13.09
CA ARG A 39 1.81 5.23 14.17
C ARG A 39 1.83 4.53 15.52
N VAL A 40 1.31 3.31 15.63
CA VAL A 40 1.37 2.50 16.85
C VAL A 40 2.83 2.24 17.26
N LEU A 41 3.69 1.88 16.31
CA LEU A 41 5.11 1.67 16.58
C LEU A 41 5.82 2.97 17.02
N GLN A 42 5.50 4.12 16.42
CA GLN A 42 6.04 5.40 16.86
C GLN A 42 5.62 5.78 18.28
N MET A 43 4.41 5.41 18.68
CA MET A 43 3.95 5.63 20.06
C MET A 43 4.67 4.71 21.08
N ALA A 44 4.98 3.46 20.67
CA ALA A 44 5.65 2.47 21.53
C ALA A 44 7.18 2.67 21.55
N TYR A 45 7.77 3.08 20.44
CA TYR A 45 9.20 3.27 20.26
C TYR A 45 9.45 4.72 19.81
N ARG A 46 10.11 5.49 20.64
CA ARG A 46 10.22 6.97 20.55
C ARG A 46 10.58 7.52 19.16
N ASP A 47 11.45 6.80 18.43
CA ASP A 47 11.90 7.16 17.08
C ASP A 47 11.25 6.30 15.98
N GLY A 48 10.26 5.47 16.36
CA GLY A 48 9.73 4.44 15.48
C GLY A 48 10.71 3.28 15.29
N VAL A 49 10.41 2.40 14.35
CA VAL A 49 11.31 1.30 13.96
C VAL A 49 11.41 1.29 12.44
N ALA A 50 12.61 1.51 11.90
CA ALA A 50 12.85 1.44 10.47
C ALA A 50 12.72 0.00 9.96
N LYS A 51 12.23 -0.20 8.73
CA LYS A 51 11.95 -1.54 8.17
C LYS A 51 13.14 -2.50 8.19
N GLY A 52 14.35 -1.98 8.03
CA GLY A 52 15.59 -2.77 8.03
C GLY A 52 16.31 -2.81 9.37
N GLU A 53 15.84 -2.07 10.36
CA GLU A 53 16.39 -2.03 11.70
C GLU A 53 15.99 -3.31 12.46
N THR A 54 16.92 -3.86 13.24
CA THR A 54 16.63 -5.01 14.12
C THR A 54 16.37 -4.54 15.53
N ILE A 55 15.37 -5.12 16.16
CA ILE A 55 14.95 -4.81 17.53
C ILE A 55 14.87 -6.10 18.36
N GLU A 56 15.41 -6.08 19.57
CA GLU A 56 15.23 -7.15 20.54
C GLU A 56 13.95 -6.90 21.33
N LEU A 57 13.09 -7.91 21.36
CA LEU A 57 11.79 -7.86 22.04
C LEU A 57 11.73 -8.92 23.14
N GLN A 58 11.06 -8.60 24.24
CA GLN A 58 10.71 -9.56 25.27
C GLN A 58 9.30 -10.10 25.03
N ARG A 59 9.18 -11.41 24.81
CA ARG A 59 7.90 -12.13 24.79
C ARG A 59 7.72 -12.96 26.05
N PHE A 60 6.52 -13.47 26.28
CA PHE A 60 6.29 -14.46 27.35
C PHE A 60 7.15 -15.72 27.16
N SER A 61 7.41 -16.12 25.93
CA SER A 61 8.25 -17.26 25.55
C SER A 61 9.76 -17.01 25.60
N GLY A 62 10.20 -15.78 25.90
CA GLY A 62 11.61 -15.40 25.92
C GLY A 62 11.93 -14.24 24.98
N LYS A 63 13.22 -13.96 24.78
CA LYS A 63 13.68 -12.90 23.88
C LYS A 63 13.60 -13.34 22.41
N VAL A 64 13.27 -12.38 21.54
CA VAL A 64 13.27 -12.55 20.07
C VAL A 64 13.83 -11.29 19.43
N THR A 65 14.57 -11.46 18.34
CA THR A 65 15.05 -10.35 17.50
C THR A 65 14.28 -10.35 16.20
N LEU A 66 13.66 -9.22 15.87
CA LEU A 66 12.89 -9.02 14.65
C LEU A 66 13.42 -7.80 13.90
N THR A 67 13.27 -7.80 12.59
CA THR A 67 13.37 -6.57 11.80
C THR A 67 12.11 -5.72 12.00
N GLY A 68 12.21 -4.42 11.79
CA GLY A 68 11.04 -3.53 11.84
C GLY A 68 9.95 -3.96 10.86
N ARG A 69 10.29 -4.60 9.73
CA ARG A 69 9.34 -5.17 8.78
C ARG A 69 8.56 -6.34 9.41
N GLU A 70 9.27 -7.30 10.02
CA GLU A 70 8.67 -8.47 10.67
C GLU A 70 7.77 -8.03 11.81
N LEU A 71 8.22 -7.06 12.62
CA LEU A 71 7.41 -6.49 13.70
C LEU A 71 6.12 -5.86 13.18
N MET A 72 6.19 -5.07 12.09
CA MET A 72 5.01 -4.50 11.45
C MET A 72 4.06 -5.58 10.93
N GLN A 73 4.59 -6.64 10.35
CA GLN A 73 3.79 -7.77 9.86
C GLN A 73 3.08 -8.50 11.00
N GLU A 74 3.80 -8.82 12.06
CA GLU A 74 3.22 -9.50 13.23
C GLU A 74 2.11 -8.69 13.90
N ILE A 75 2.35 -7.39 14.15
CA ILE A 75 1.33 -6.51 14.74
C ILE A 75 0.14 -6.36 13.78
N GLY A 76 0.44 -6.18 12.49
CA GLY A 76 -0.58 -6.05 11.47
C GLY A 76 -1.50 -7.27 11.42
N MET A 77 -0.94 -8.48 11.45
CA MET A 77 -1.69 -9.73 11.44
C MET A 77 -2.42 -9.99 12.76
N ALA A 78 -1.76 -9.82 13.91
CA ALA A 78 -2.37 -10.05 15.21
C ALA A 78 -3.65 -9.21 15.43
N VAL A 79 -3.64 -7.97 14.94
CA VAL A 79 -4.82 -7.11 15.04
C VAL A 79 -5.89 -7.52 14.01
N ARG A 80 -5.51 -7.98 12.80
CA ARG A 80 -6.45 -8.51 11.80
C ARG A 80 -7.13 -9.81 12.26
N ASP A 81 -6.47 -10.62 13.07
CA ASP A 81 -7.06 -11.83 13.66
C ASP A 81 -8.20 -11.49 14.62
N VAL A 82 -8.18 -10.30 15.22
CA VAL A 82 -9.26 -9.80 16.08
C VAL A 82 -10.35 -9.09 15.25
N ASP A 83 -9.94 -8.22 14.32
CA ASP A 83 -10.83 -7.48 13.39
C ASP A 83 -10.11 -7.30 12.05
N LEU A 84 -10.55 -8.04 11.03
CA LEU A 84 -9.98 -8.00 9.69
C LEU A 84 -9.86 -6.58 9.10
N HIS A 85 -10.81 -5.72 9.45
CA HIS A 85 -10.92 -4.35 8.92
C HIS A 85 -10.40 -3.27 9.88
N PHE A 86 -9.77 -3.63 10.98
CA PHE A 86 -9.30 -2.66 11.98
C PHE A 86 -8.43 -1.56 11.37
N TRP A 87 -7.42 -1.92 10.59
CA TRP A 87 -6.50 -0.96 9.98
C TRP A 87 -7.17 -0.07 8.93
N LEU A 88 -8.21 -0.56 8.27
CA LEU A 88 -9.03 0.23 7.35
C LEU A 88 -9.92 1.24 8.10
N ARG A 89 -10.41 0.89 9.30
CA ARG A 89 -11.11 1.86 10.15
C ARG A 89 -10.17 2.96 10.63
N VAL A 90 -8.93 2.61 11.01
CA VAL A 90 -7.91 3.60 11.36
C VAL A 90 -7.56 4.47 10.15
N TRP A 91 -7.39 3.86 8.98
CA TRP A 91 -7.13 4.55 7.73
C TRP A 91 -8.26 5.54 7.37
N SER A 92 -9.53 5.13 7.51
CA SER A 92 -10.68 5.95 7.13
C SER A 92 -10.81 7.24 7.93
N GLN A 93 -10.32 7.28 9.17
CA GLN A 93 -10.30 8.49 9.98
C GLN A 93 -9.38 9.55 9.37
N GLY A 94 -8.14 9.19 9.06
CA GLY A 94 -7.20 10.10 8.39
C GLY A 94 -7.62 10.46 6.96
N TYR A 95 -8.24 9.52 6.24
CA TYR A 95 -8.80 9.77 4.92
C TYR A 95 -9.90 10.84 4.97
N SER A 96 -10.80 10.76 5.95
CA SER A 96 -11.88 11.75 6.11
C SER A 96 -11.36 13.19 6.28
N GLU A 97 -10.29 13.37 7.04
CA GLU A 97 -9.65 14.68 7.22
C GLU A 97 -9.06 15.22 5.90
N LEU A 98 -8.37 14.36 5.15
CA LEU A 98 -7.80 14.73 3.84
C LEU A 98 -8.88 15.03 2.81
N TRP A 99 -9.95 14.24 2.79
CA TRP A 99 -11.09 14.46 1.92
C TRP A 99 -11.76 15.80 2.19
N GLN A 100 -12.02 16.14 3.46
CA GLN A 100 -12.60 17.42 3.86
C GLN A 100 -11.71 18.61 3.48
N ALA A 101 -10.40 18.41 3.51
CA ALA A 101 -9.42 19.40 3.07
C ALA A 101 -9.30 19.52 1.53
N GLY A 102 -10.03 18.69 0.77
CA GLY A 102 -9.96 18.70 -0.70
C GLY A 102 -8.69 18.07 -1.28
N VAL A 103 -7.96 17.30 -0.50
CA VAL A 103 -6.67 16.70 -0.89
C VAL A 103 -6.92 15.29 -1.46
N PRO A 104 -6.57 15.01 -2.72
CA PRO A 104 -6.70 13.68 -3.28
C PRO A 104 -5.71 12.71 -2.64
N VAL A 105 -6.11 11.44 -2.46
CA VAL A 105 -5.33 10.43 -1.76
C VAL A 105 -4.89 9.31 -2.69
N VAL A 106 -3.64 8.86 -2.52
CA VAL A 106 -3.13 7.61 -3.09
C VAL A 106 -2.77 6.62 -1.98
N VAL A 107 -3.30 5.38 -2.11
CA VAL A 107 -3.04 4.24 -1.23
C VAL A 107 -2.19 3.23 -2.01
N ASP A 108 -0.92 3.03 -1.64
CA ASP A 108 0.02 2.21 -2.40
C ASP A 108 0.39 0.88 -1.73
N ASP A 109 -0.29 0.54 -0.65
CA ASP A 109 -0.02 -0.65 0.16
C ASP A 109 -1.23 -1.58 0.33
N VAL A 110 -2.20 -1.49 -0.57
CA VAL A 110 -3.34 -2.42 -0.64
C VAL A 110 -2.83 -3.82 -1.01
N ARG A 111 -3.28 -4.84 -0.28
CA ARG A 111 -2.76 -6.21 -0.40
C ARG A 111 -3.82 -7.30 -0.49
N LEU A 112 -5.03 -7.04 -0.01
CA LEU A 112 -6.09 -8.03 0.10
C LEU A 112 -7.33 -7.61 -0.71
N PRO A 113 -8.06 -8.58 -1.32
CA PRO A 113 -9.33 -8.29 -1.98
C PRO A 113 -10.35 -7.65 -1.05
N SER A 114 -10.38 -8.06 0.23
CA SER A 114 -11.24 -7.47 1.26
C SER A 114 -10.91 -6.00 1.55
N GLU A 115 -9.64 -5.60 1.43
CA GLU A 115 -9.24 -4.20 1.55
C GLU A 115 -9.78 -3.38 0.37
N VAL A 116 -9.71 -3.92 -0.86
CA VAL A 116 -10.29 -3.28 -2.05
C VAL A 116 -11.81 -3.10 -1.90
N GLN A 117 -12.51 -4.15 -1.47
CA GLN A 117 -13.96 -4.09 -1.25
C GLN A 117 -14.33 -3.01 -0.24
N MET A 118 -13.63 -2.96 0.90
CA MET A 118 -13.89 -1.95 1.93
C MET A 118 -13.52 -0.55 1.47
N LEU A 119 -12.42 -0.36 0.75
CA LEU A 119 -12.04 0.93 0.19
C LEU A 119 -13.14 1.46 -0.76
N ARG A 120 -13.75 0.60 -1.59
CA ARG A 120 -14.87 0.98 -2.46
C ARG A 120 -16.16 1.31 -1.70
N VAL A 121 -16.36 0.70 -0.53
CA VAL A 121 -17.48 1.06 0.36
C VAL A 121 -17.27 2.43 1.00
N LEU A 122 -16.03 2.70 1.46
CA LEU A 122 -15.66 3.96 2.11
C LEU A 122 -15.56 5.12 1.10
N GLU A 123 -15.11 4.83 -0.11
CA GLU A 123 -14.94 5.80 -1.19
C GLU A 123 -15.34 5.17 -2.53
N PRO A 124 -16.62 5.29 -2.94
CA PRO A 124 -17.15 4.70 -4.18
C PRO A 124 -16.48 5.21 -5.46
N LYS A 125 -15.83 6.38 -5.40
CA LYS A 125 -15.12 6.98 -6.55
C LYS A 125 -13.66 6.56 -6.64
N ILE A 126 -13.16 5.73 -5.70
CA ILE A 126 -11.78 5.28 -5.73
C ILE A 126 -11.50 4.46 -6.99
N ILE A 127 -10.40 4.76 -7.64
CA ILE A 127 -9.92 3.96 -8.76
C ILE A 127 -8.87 2.97 -8.26
N VAL A 128 -9.09 1.70 -8.53
CA VAL A 128 -8.15 0.62 -8.15
C VAL A 128 -7.33 0.24 -9.36
N VAL A 129 -6.04 0.44 -9.28
CA VAL A 129 -5.10 0.17 -10.37
C VAL A 129 -4.16 -0.95 -9.97
N ARG A 130 -4.17 -2.03 -10.77
CA ARG A 130 -3.19 -3.09 -10.65
C ARG A 130 -1.87 -2.65 -11.29
N VAL A 131 -0.80 -2.68 -10.51
CA VAL A 131 0.56 -2.45 -11.02
C VAL A 131 1.27 -3.80 -11.09
N HIS A 132 1.69 -4.18 -12.29
CA HIS A 132 2.35 -5.45 -12.59
C HIS A 132 3.78 -5.21 -13.05
N ALA A 133 4.65 -6.19 -12.80
CA ALA A 133 5.93 -6.37 -13.45
C ALA A 133 6.33 -7.85 -13.36
N ASP A 134 7.06 -8.33 -14.33
CA ASP A 134 7.59 -9.69 -14.36
C ASP A 134 8.43 -10.00 -13.12
N ALA A 135 8.38 -11.26 -12.68
CA ALA A 135 9.04 -11.69 -11.45
C ALA A 135 10.57 -11.44 -11.47
N GLU A 136 11.20 -11.57 -12.64
CA GLU A 136 12.63 -11.31 -12.82
C GLU A 136 12.96 -9.82 -12.63
N VAL A 137 12.23 -8.95 -13.31
CA VAL A 137 12.35 -7.49 -13.19
C VAL A 137 12.11 -7.02 -11.76
N ARG A 138 11.11 -7.60 -11.08
CA ARG A 138 10.84 -7.30 -9.67
C ARG A 138 11.98 -7.74 -8.76
N ARG A 139 12.62 -8.88 -9.06
CA ARG A 139 13.76 -9.41 -8.31
C ARG A 139 14.97 -8.50 -8.46
N GLU A 140 15.26 -8.05 -9.67
CA GLU A 140 16.35 -7.11 -9.96
C GLU A 140 16.17 -5.77 -9.25
N ARG A 141 14.97 -5.19 -9.33
CA ARG A 141 14.63 -3.92 -8.64
C ARG A 141 14.77 -4.02 -7.12
N ARG A 142 14.75 -5.22 -6.57
CA ARG A 142 14.81 -5.51 -5.13
C ARG A 142 16.15 -6.09 -4.68
N ALA A 143 17.18 -5.97 -5.47
CA ALA A 143 18.49 -6.55 -5.14
C ALA A 143 18.91 -6.24 -3.69
N GLY A 144 18.98 -7.27 -2.84
CA GLY A 144 19.32 -7.19 -1.41
C GLY A 144 18.17 -7.05 -0.40
N VAL A 145 16.91 -6.95 -0.83
CA VAL A 145 15.74 -6.76 0.08
C VAL A 145 14.67 -7.86 -0.11
N TYR A 146 14.99 -8.97 -0.74
CA TYR A 146 14.03 -10.05 -0.94
C TYR A 146 13.85 -10.86 0.35
N THR A 147 12.71 -10.70 1.02
CA THR A 147 12.29 -11.54 2.12
C THR A 147 11.23 -12.53 1.63
N GLY A 148 11.65 -13.75 1.41
CA GLY A 148 10.84 -14.96 1.47
C GLY A 148 9.74 -15.17 0.43
N ASN A 149 9.78 -16.34 -0.21
CA ASN A 149 8.64 -16.96 -0.88
C ASN A 149 7.57 -17.32 0.19
N GLY A 150 6.33 -16.86 -0.02
CA GLY A 150 5.19 -17.31 0.78
C GLY A 150 4.50 -16.23 1.62
N ASP A 151 4.93 -14.97 1.55
CA ASP A 151 4.19 -13.89 2.18
C ASP A 151 2.87 -13.66 1.42
N ILE A 152 1.74 -13.67 2.14
CA ILE A 152 0.41 -13.35 1.62
C ILE A 152 0.39 -12.01 0.85
N THR A 153 1.38 -11.15 1.08
CA THR A 153 1.54 -9.87 0.38
C THR A 153 2.00 -10.02 -1.07
N GLU A 154 2.47 -11.19 -1.47
CA GLU A 154 2.90 -11.47 -2.85
C GLU A 154 1.77 -12.02 -3.73
N THR A 155 0.82 -12.75 -3.15
CA THR A 155 -0.30 -13.39 -3.86
C THR A 155 -1.67 -13.00 -3.33
N GLY A 156 -1.75 -12.43 -2.12
CA GLY A 156 -3.01 -12.10 -1.46
C GLY A 156 -3.92 -11.14 -2.24
N TRP A 157 -3.37 -10.35 -3.16
CA TRP A 157 -4.11 -9.44 -4.05
C TRP A 157 -4.79 -10.17 -5.24
N GLU A 158 -4.46 -11.45 -5.48
CA GLU A 158 -5.11 -12.25 -6.53
C GLU A 158 -6.61 -12.38 -6.24
N GLY A 159 -7.43 -12.14 -7.25
CA GLY A 159 -8.89 -12.08 -7.11
C GLY A 159 -9.45 -10.72 -6.69
N ALA A 160 -8.63 -9.70 -6.43
CA ALA A 160 -9.12 -8.34 -6.25
C ALA A 160 -9.65 -7.76 -7.57
N ALA A 161 -10.79 -7.05 -7.52
CA ALA A 161 -11.30 -6.31 -8.66
C ALA A 161 -10.52 -4.99 -8.82
N PHE A 162 -10.05 -4.71 -10.04
CA PHE A 162 -9.34 -3.48 -10.40
C PHE A 162 -9.95 -2.86 -11.66
N ASP A 163 -9.80 -1.54 -11.80
CA ASP A 163 -10.37 -0.76 -12.89
C ASP A 163 -9.39 -0.62 -14.07
N ALA A 164 -8.09 -0.68 -13.80
CA ALA A 164 -7.03 -0.62 -14.80
C ALA A 164 -5.81 -1.45 -14.40
N THR A 165 -4.99 -1.80 -15.38
CA THR A 165 -3.70 -2.46 -15.18
C THR A 165 -2.59 -1.66 -15.83
N ILE A 166 -1.47 -1.49 -15.11
CA ILE A 166 -0.25 -0.89 -15.63
C ILE A 166 0.85 -1.94 -15.53
N ASP A 167 1.40 -2.34 -16.67
CA ASP A 167 2.56 -3.22 -16.73
C ASP A 167 3.83 -2.37 -16.82
N THR A 168 4.68 -2.53 -15.82
CA THR A 168 5.94 -1.78 -15.70
C THR A 168 7.15 -2.64 -16.09
N THR A 169 6.95 -3.81 -16.69
CA THR A 169 8.02 -4.76 -17.02
C THR A 169 9.06 -4.15 -17.96
N ALA A 170 8.61 -3.56 -19.08
CA ALA A 170 9.47 -3.10 -20.16
C ALA A 170 9.27 -1.62 -20.53
N VAL A 171 8.60 -0.86 -19.65
CA VAL A 171 8.33 0.57 -19.88
C VAL A 171 9.15 1.44 -18.93
N THR A 172 9.38 2.68 -19.32
CA THR A 172 9.99 3.68 -18.45
C THR A 172 9.04 4.10 -17.33
N VAL A 173 9.58 4.68 -16.28
CA VAL A 173 8.78 5.22 -15.16
C VAL A 173 7.82 6.29 -15.64
N GLN A 174 8.23 7.13 -16.60
CA GLN A 174 7.42 8.19 -17.19
C GLN A 174 6.24 7.63 -18.00
N GLU A 175 6.46 6.59 -18.81
CA GLU A 175 5.39 5.91 -19.56
C GLU A 175 4.38 5.24 -18.62
N ALA A 176 4.85 4.54 -17.57
CA ALA A 176 3.99 3.96 -16.56
C ALA A 176 3.17 5.02 -15.80
N TYR A 177 3.79 6.16 -15.49
CA TYR A 177 3.10 7.30 -14.87
C TYR A 177 2.05 7.92 -15.79
N ALA A 178 2.37 8.11 -17.08
CA ALA A 178 1.41 8.62 -18.05
C ALA A 178 0.20 7.67 -18.20
N ALA A 179 0.41 6.36 -18.20
CA ALA A 179 -0.65 5.37 -18.20
C ALA A 179 -1.53 5.45 -16.92
N LEU A 180 -0.91 5.66 -15.75
CA LEU A 180 -1.64 5.86 -14.50
C LEU A 180 -2.52 7.11 -14.56
N VAL A 181 -1.97 8.22 -15.03
CA VAL A 181 -2.71 9.49 -15.19
C VAL A 181 -3.89 9.30 -16.14
N ALA A 182 -3.69 8.65 -17.29
CA ALA A 182 -4.75 8.36 -18.24
C ALA A 182 -5.86 7.49 -17.62
N ALA A 183 -5.51 6.49 -16.81
CA ALA A 183 -6.49 5.67 -16.11
C ALA A 183 -7.30 6.46 -15.06
N ILE A 184 -6.67 7.40 -14.35
CA ILE A 184 -7.33 8.27 -13.38
C ILE A 184 -8.31 9.22 -14.08
N ASP A 185 -7.89 9.84 -15.18
CA ASP A 185 -8.64 10.88 -15.89
C ASP A 185 -9.72 10.26 -16.81
N GLY A 186 -9.45 9.12 -17.46
CA GLY A 186 -10.37 8.44 -18.39
C GLY A 186 -11.55 7.74 -17.70
N GLY A 187 -11.47 7.44 -16.40
CA GLY A 187 -12.60 6.93 -15.61
C GLY A 187 -13.70 7.96 -15.32
N SER A 188 -13.60 9.18 -15.87
CA SER A 188 -14.56 10.27 -15.65
C SER A 188 -15.71 10.30 -16.67
N GLU A 189 -15.71 9.44 -17.71
CA GLU A 189 -16.68 9.55 -18.84
C GLU A 189 -17.87 8.57 -18.77
N ASN A 190 -18.00 7.74 -17.73
CA ASN A 190 -19.11 6.81 -17.58
C ASN A 190 -19.83 7.02 -16.24
N VAL A 191 -20.60 8.10 -16.11
CA VAL A 191 -21.71 8.26 -15.14
C VAL A 191 -22.90 8.85 -15.85
#